data_68aeb11d588a072e2e11b2bbe3f839d9
#
_entry.id   68aeb11d588a072e2e11b2bbe3f839d9
#
_cell.length_a   1.000
_cell.length_b   1.000
_cell.length_c   1.000
_cell.angle_alpha   90.00
_cell.angle_beta   90.00
_cell.angle_gamma   90.00
#
_symmetry.space_group_name_H-M   'P 1'
#
loop_
_entity.id
_entity.type
_entity.pdbx_description
1 polymer ?
#
loop_
_entity_poly.entity_id
_entity_poly.type
_entity_poly.pdbx_seq_one_letter_code
_entity_poly.pdbx_strand_id
1 'polypeptide(L)'
;MVTMQEKVKLSGFNNLTKILSFNLYDFAIAMNEEQRQQYIAYIDERYSAERIRDIAREVCRIIEANILTECVQDYDPVGASTMTLMSDVKGGKWETTDVGGAAVGGTAVAMHLDKSHITTHTYPDASGPDGICTFRVDIDVATCGEIIPLKALEYMFNAFECDVVYIDYVVRGYTRLENGKKIYNDHSFNSIQDFIPREVLSRYVYRQDVNLANDNIWQTKLMVGNVGPETYLLDPNDINHPDLDQKMQILRSEMREVFHLT
;
A
#
# COMPACT_ATOMS: atom_id res chain seq x y z
N MET A 1 -39.28 -8.60 -15.26
CA MET A 1 -39.18 -7.16 -15.47
C MET A 1 -37.85 -6.73 -14.84
N VAL A 2 -36.88 -6.35 -15.64
CA VAL A 2 -35.63 -5.79 -15.15
C VAL A 2 -35.92 -4.36 -14.74
N THR A 3 -35.93 -4.05 -13.46
CA THR A 3 -36.05 -2.66 -12.98
C THR A 3 -34.82 -1.91 -13.45
N MET A 4 -35.04 -0.90 -14.30
CA MET A 4 -33.99 0.04 -14.69
C MET A 4 -33.46 0.70 -13.40
N GLN A 5 -32.21 0.42 -13.03
CA GLN A 5 -31.55 1.16 -11.95
C GLN A 5 -31.54 2.66 -12.31
N GLU A 6 -31.93 3.51 -11.38
CA GLU A 6 -31.80 4.96 -11.54
C GLU A 6 -30.32 5.30 -11.79
N LYS A 7 -30.09 6.03 -12.86
CA LYS A 7 -28.74 6.49 -13.18
C LYS A 7 -28.23 7.42 -12.09
N VAL A 8 -27.04 7.16 -11.58
CA VAL A 8 -26.37 8.04 -10.61
C VAL A 8 -26.17 9.41 -11.26
N LYS A 9 -26.71 10.45 -10.62
CA LYS A 9 -26.61 11.82 -11.10
C LYS A 9 -25.31 12.42 -10.61
N LEU A 10 -24.34 12.65 -11.52
CA LEU A 10 -23.10 13.33 -11.23
C LEU A 10 -23.32 14.84 -11.15
N SER A 11 -22.89 15.48 -10.07
CA SER A 11 -22.89 16.93 -9.95
C SER A 11 -21.63 17.48 -10.63
N GLY A 12 -21.79 17.97 -11.85
CA GLY A 12 -20.67 18.42 -12.67
C GLY A 12 -19.95 17.25 -13.36
N PHE A 13 -18.95 17.58 -14.19
CA PHE A 13 -18.12 16.57 -14.85
C PHE A 13 -16.75 16.51 -14.17
N ASN A 14 -16.54 15.44 -13.39
CA ASN A 14 -15.26 15.13 -12.77
C ASN A 14 -14.97 13.63 -12.92
N ASN A 15 -14.01 13.29 -13.80
CA ASN A 15 -13.53 11.93 -13.98
C ASN A 15 -12.03 11.81 -13.73
N LEU A 16 -11.46 12.71 -12.95
CA LEU A 16 -10.08 12.56 -12.49
C LEU A 16 -9.96 11.28 -11.68
N THR A 17 -9.09 10.39 -12.13
CA THR A 17 -8.71 9.17 -11.41
C THR A 17 -7.30 9.35 -10.86
N LYS A 18 -7.15 9.12 -9.58
CA LYS A 18 -5.88 9.22 -8.85
C LYS A 18 -5.53 7.85 -8.32
N ILE A 19 -4.37 7.35 -8.70
CA ILE A 19 -3.87 6.03 -8.32
C ILE A 19 -2.60 6.24 -7.54
N LEU A 20 -2.59 5.75 -6.31
CA LEU A 20 -1.44 5.67 -5.43
C LEU A 20 -1.11 4.19 -5.21
N SER A 21 0.08 3.76 -5.66
CA SER A 21 0.65 2.47 -5.27
C SER A 21 1.72 2.69 -4.22
N PHE A 22 1.59 2.03 -3.09
CA PHE A 22 2.52 2.08 -1.97
C PHE A 22 3.02 0.67 -1.69
N ASN A 23 4.25 0.40 -2.11
CA ASN A 23 4.90 -0.90 -1.96
C ASN A 23 6.02 -0.76 -0.95
N LEU A 24 6.05 -1.62 0.04
CA LEU A 24 7.07 -1.60 1.07
C LEU A 24 7.72 -2.97 1.25
N TYR A 25 8.94 -2.93 1.76
CA TYR A 25 9.71 -4.09 2.18
C TYR A 25 10.29 -3.82 3.56
N ASP A 26 10.14 -4.80 4.42
CA ASP A 26 10.76 -4.87 5.74
C ASP A 26 11.60 -6.15 5.82
N PHE A 27 12.74 -6.09 6.50
CA PHE A 27 13.70 -7.18 6.53
C PHE A 27 14.00 -7.61 7.98
N ALA A 28 14.29 -8.89 8.15
CA ALA A 28 14.78 -9.43 9.41
C ALA A 28 15.81 -10.53 9.17
N ILE A 29 16.59 -10.87 10.20
CA ILE A 29 17.60 -11.92 10.16
C ILE A 29 17.22 -13.03 11.13
N ALA A 30 17.04 -14.24 10.60
CA ALA A 30 16.91 -15.48 11.36
C ALA A 30 18.23 -16.24 11.35
N MET A 31 18.70 -16.65 12.52
CA MET A 31 19.92 -17.43 12.66
C MET A 31 19.70 -18.93 12.50
N ASN A 32 18.44 -19.37 12.65
CA ASN A 32 18.07 -20.78 12.57
C ASN A 32 16.61 -20.95 12.11
N GLU A 33 16.22 -22.20 11.88
CA GLU A 33 14.89 -22.54 11.40
C GLU A 33 13.77 -22.21 12.39
N GLU A 34 14.04 -22.33 13.69
CA GLU A 34 13.05 -21.98 14.71
C GLU A 34 12.69 -20.49 14.66
N GLN A 35 13.70 -19.62 14.49
CA GLN A 35 13.49 -18.18 14.35
C GLN A 35 12.73 -17.83 13.05
N ARG A 36 12.96 -18.56 11.96
CA ARG A 36 12.16 -18.38 10.73
C ARG A 36 10.68 -18.67 10.97
N GLN A 37 10.39 -19.76 11.65
CA GLN A 37 9.02 -20.14 12.00
C GLN A 37 8.39 -19.11 12.94
N GLN A 38 9.13 -18.62 13.93
CA GLN A 38 8.68 -17.56 14.83
C GLN A 38 8.40 -16.25 14.07
N TYR A 39 9.25 -15.89 13.11
CA TYR A 39 9.03 -14.72 12.25
C TYR A 39 7.74 -14.84 11.45
N ILE A 40 7.53 -15.97 10.77
CA ILE A 40 6.31 -16.21 9.99
C ILE A 40 5.07 -16.13 10.88
N ALA A 41 5.09 -16.77 12.05
CA ALA A 41 3.98 -16.72 13.00
C ALA A 41 3.71 -15.29 13.50
N TYR A 42 4.76 -14.51 13.78
CA TYR A 42 4.65 -13.11 14.17
C TYR A 42 4.02 -12.26 13.08
N ILE A 43 4.47 -12.41 11.83
CA ILE A 43 3.92 -11.63 10.70
C ILE A 43 2.45 -12.00 10.46
N ASP A 44 2.11 -13.28 10.52
CA ASP A 44 0.74 -13.78 10.30
C ASP A 44 -0.23 -13.20 11.36
N GLU A 45 0.18 -13.18 12.63
CA GLU A 45 -0.60 -12.56 13.70
C GLU A 45 -0.65 -11.03 13.57
N ARG A 46 0.49 -10.39 13.33
CA ARG A 46 0.64 -8.94 13.32
C ARG A 46 -0.07 -8.28 12.15
N TYR A 47 -0.08 -8.93 10.99
CA TYR A 47 -0.62 -8.42 9.74
C TYR A 47 -1.67 -9.37 9.12
N SER A 48 -2.52 -9.94 9.97
CA SER A 48 -3.69 -10.73 9.55
C SER A 48 -4.61 -9.93 8.64
N ALA A 49 -5.45 -10.61 7.85
CA ALA A 49 -6.41 -9.96 6.97
C ALA A 49 -7.32 -8.96 7.71
N GLU A 50 -7.69 -9.26 8.96
CA GLU A 50 -8.47 -8.32 9.79
C GLU A 50 -7.68 -7.05 10.12
N ARG A 51 -6.40 -7.18 10.48
CA ARG A 51 -5.54 -6.04 10.76
C ARG A 51 -5.33 -5.17 9.53
N ILE A 52 -5.08 -5.79 8.38
CA ILE A 52 -4.92 -5.09 7.09
C ILE A 52 -6.21 -4.37 6.70
N ARG A 53 -7.37 -4.99 6.90
CA ARG A 53 -8.67 -4.34 6.72
C ARG A 53 -8.80 -3.09 7.59
N ASP A 54 -8.42 -3.17 8.87
CA ASP A 54 -8.51 -2.03 9.77
C ASP A 54 -7.57 -0.89 9.35
N ILE A 55 -6.40 -1.21 8.79
CA ILE A 55 -5.51 -0.23 8.16
C ILE A 55 -6.21 0.42 6.96
N ALA A 56 -6.82 -0.36 6.06
CA ALA A 56 -7.55 0.16 4.91
C ALA A 56 -8.72 1.07 5.32
N ARG A 57 -9.45 0.72 6.39
CA ARG A 57 -10.51 1.55 6.97
C ARG A 57 -10.01 2.90 7.45
N GLU A 58 -8.86 2.91 8.12
CA GLU A 58 -8.27 4.16 8.60
C GLU A 58 -7.76 5.02 7.42
N VAL A 59 -7.19 4.42 6.39
CA VAL A 59 -6.88 5.11 5.14
C VAL A 59 -8.14 5.75 4.55
N CYS A 60 -9.25 5.01 4.43
CA CYS A 60 -10.54 5.55 3.97
C CYS A 60 -11.00 6.74 4.80
N ARG A 61 -10.88 6.65 6.13
CA ARG A 61 -11.25 7.74 7.05
C ARG A 61 -10.42 9.00 6.81
N ILE A 62 -9.09 8.83 6.64
CA ILE A 62 -8.16 9.95 6.43
C ILE A 62 -8.42 10.65 5.10
N ILE A 63 -8.69 9.89 4.03
CA ILE A 63 -8.98 10.45 2.71
C ILE A 63 -10.46 10.85 2.53
N GLU A 64 -11.28 10.75 3.58
CA GLU A 64 -12.71 11.10 3.60
C GLU A 64 -13.57 10.28 2.61
N ALA A 65 -13.19 9.03 2.38
CA ALA A 65 -13.94 8.10 1.55
C ALA A 65 -14.97 7.29 2.36
N ASN A 66 -16.13 7.03 1.75
CA ASN A 66 -17.15 6.17 2.36
C ASN A 66 -16.95 4.72 1.93
N ILE A 67 -16.84 3.80 2.88
CA ILE A 67 -16.74 2.37 2.61
C ILE A 67 -18.10 1.83 2.18
N LEU A 68 -18.12 1.10 1.07
CA LEU A 68 -19.31 0.46 0.52
C LEU A 68 -19.35 -1.03 0.84
N THR A 69 -18.22 -1.73 0.67
CA THR A 69 -18.07 -3.15 0.99
C THR A 69 -16.60 -3.49 1.14
N GLU A 70 -16.33 -4.60 1.82
CA GLU A 70 -14.99 -5.10 2.09
C GLU A 70 -14.94 -6.60 1.89
N CYS A 71 -13.79 -7.09 1.42
CA CYS A 71 -13.44 -8.50 1.38
C CYS A 71 -12.09 -8.69 2.05
N VAL A 72 -11.95 -9.77 2.79
CA VAL A 72 -10.71 -10.12 3.51
C VAL A 72 -10.42 -11.59 3.31
N GLN A 73 -9.15 -11.94 3.22
CA GLN A 73 -8.72 -13.31 3.10
C GLN A 73 -7.32 -13.48 3.67
N ASP A 74 -7.18 -14.41 4.62
CA ASP A 74 -5.87 -14.94 5.01
C ASP A 74 -5.48 -16.08 4.08
N TYR A 75 -4.20 -16.24 3.82
CA TYR A 75 -3.66 -17.30 2.97
C TYR A 75 -3.06 -18.41 3.82
N ASP A 76 -3.12 -19.63 3.30
CA ASP A 76 -2.42 -20.78 3.84
C ASP A 76 -1.19 -21.08 2.95
N PRO A 77 0.02 -21.10 3.47
CA PRO A 77 0.38 -21.12 4.90
C PRO A 77 0.47 -19.74 5.57
N VAL A 78 0.59 -18.63 4.84
CA VAL A 78 0.78 -17.29 5.43
C VAL A 78 0.53 -16.18 4.43
N GLY A 79 0.19 -14.98 4.94
CA GLY A 79 -0.09 -13.79 4.15
C GLY A 79 -1.58 -13.48 4.11
N ALA A 80 -1.91 -12.30 3.62
CA ALA A 80 -3.29 -11.82 3.60
C ALA A 80 -3.57 -10.93 2.40
N SER A 81 -4.84 -10.83 2.04
CA SER A 81 -5.32 -9.81 1.12
C SER A 81 -6.60 -9.18 1.61
N THR A 82 -6.76 -7.91 1.23
CA THR A 82 -8.02 -7.19 1.45
C THR A 82 -8.40 -6.39 0.22
N MET A 83 -9.69 -6.18 0.05
CA MET A 83 -10.24 -5.24 -0.91
C MET A 83 -11.33 -4.43 -0.21
N THR A 84 -11.21 -3.12 -0.25
CA THR A 84 -12.21 -2.18 0.24
C THR A 84 -12.73 -1.37 -0.93
N LEU A 85 -14.01 -1.52 -1.25
CA LEU A 85 -14.70 -0.69 -2.21
C LEU A 85 -15.22 0.57 -1.53
N MET A 86 -14.99 1.73 -2.11
CA MET A 86 -15.35 3.01 -1.51
C MET A 86 -15.94 4.00 -2.51
N SER A 87 -16.51 5.08 -1.99
CA SER A 87 -17.09 6.18 -2.75
C SER A 87 -16.73 7.52 -2.12
N ASP A 88 -16.59 8.55 -2.95
CA ASP A 88 -16.44 9.96 -2.55
C ASP A 88 -17.79 10.62 -2.22
N VAL A 89 -18.93 10.00 -2.55
CA VAL A 89 -20.26 10.56 -2.34
C VAL A 89 -20.73 10.30 -0.91
N LYS A 90 -20.83 11.35 -0.09
CA LYS A 90 -21.41 11.27 1.26
C LYS A 90 -22.88 10.83 1.17
N GLY A 91 -23.18 9.67 1.78
CA GLY A 91 -24.55 9.15 1.88
C GLY A 91 -25.05 8.33 0.67
N GLY A 92 -24.19 7.96 -0.25
CA GLY A 92 -24.52 7.00 -1.29
C GLY A 92 -24.87 5.65 -0.67
N LYS A 93 -26.16 5.27 -0.70
CA LYS A 93 -26.57 3.90 -0.38
C LYS A 93 -26.25 3.04 -1.60
N TRP A 94 -25.35 2.12 -1.41
CA TRP A 94 -25.18 1.01 -2.33
C TRP A 94 -26.31 0.01 -2.04
N GLU A 95 -27.22 -0.17 -2.96
CA GLU A 95 -28.09 -1.34 -2.89
C GLU A 95 -27.27 -2.55 -3.32
N THR A 96 -26.87 -3.34 -2.35
CA THR A 96 -26.40 -4.69 -2.62
C THR A 96 -27.58 -5.45 -3.24
N THR A 97 -27.56 -5.62 -4.56
CA THR A 97 -28.28 -6.76 -5.11
C THR A 97 -27.60 -7.97 -4.49
N ASP A 98 -28.36 -8.71 -3.68
CA ASP A 98 -27.95 -9.94 -3.06
C ASP A 98 -27.36 -10.87 -4.11
N VAL A 99 -26.06 -10.81 -4.31
CA VAL A 99 -25.33 -11.86 -5.00
C VAL A 99 -25.01 -12.86 -3.90
N GLY A 100 -26.05 -13.59 -3.54
CA GLY A 100 -25.95 -14.64 -2.53
C GLY A 100 -24.87 -15.63 -2.90
N GLY A 101 -24.00 -15.91 -1.95
CA GLY A 101 -22.99 -16.91 -2.04
C GLY A 101 -21.61 -16.36 -2.35
N ALA A 102 -20.64 -16.84 -1.60
CA ALA A 102 -19.23 -16.59 -1.80
C ALA A 102 -18.86 -16.67 -3.28
N ALA A 103 -18.82 -15.53 -3.95
CA ALA A 103 -18.39 -15.45 -5.33
C ALA A 103 -16.88 -15.61 -5.35
N VAL A 104 -16.45 -16.84 -5.51
CA VAL A 104 -15.08 -17.18 -5.81
C VAL A 104 -14.67 -16.42 -7.08
N GLY A 105 -13.85 -15.40 -6.93
CA GLY A 105 -12.91 -14.92 -7.92
C GLY A 105 -13.41 -14.11 -9.13
N GLY A 106 -14.63 -14.30 -9.63
CA GLY A 106 -15.01 -13.71 -10.92
C GLY A 106 -15.80 -12.40 -10.83
N THR A 107 -16.69 -12.28 -9.87
CA THR A 107 -17.61 -11.14 -9.76
C THR A 107 -16.97 -9.93 -9.07
N ALA A 108 -16.02 -10.17 -8.16
CA ALA A 108 -15.28 -9.11 -7.47
C ALA A 108 -14.46 -8.25 -8.45
N VAL A 109 -13.87 -8.84 -9.48
CA VAL A 109 -13.09 -8.11 -10.50
C VAL A 109 -13.95 -7.16 -11.33
N ALA A 110 -15.18 -7.53 -11.66
CA ALA A 110 -16.09 -6.69 -12.44
C ALA A 110 -16.59 -5.46 -11.65
N MET A 111 -16.78 -5.61 -10.34
CA MET A 111 -17.17 -4.49 -9.46
C MET A 111 -16.02 -3.53 -9.18
N HIS A 112 -14.80 -3.98 -9.36
CA HIS A 112 -13.58 -3.22 -9.09
C HIS A 112 -13.32 -2.09 -10.12
N LEU A 113 -13.81 -2.20 -11.32
CA LEU A 113 -13.48 -1.29 -12.43
C LEU A 113 -14.25 0.04 -12.41
N ASP A 114 -15.36 0.13 -11.69
CA ASP A 114 -16.28 1.27 -11.75
C ASP A 114 -16.27 2.16 -10.50
N LYS A 115 -15.50 1.80 -9.44
CA LYS A 115 -15.53 2.50 -8.15
C LYS A 115 -14.12 2.70 -7.59
N SER A 116 -14.00 3.69 -6.70
CA SER A 116 -12.79 3.87 -5.90
C SER A 116 -12.58 2.66 -4.99
N HIS A 117 -11.33 2.26 -4.82
CA HIS A 117 -11.01 1.06 -4.03
C HIS A 117 -9.62 1.15 -3.41
N ILE A 118 -9.44 0.34 -2.37
CA ILE A 118 -8.13 0.00 -1.81
C ILE A 118 -7.97 -1.51 -1.91
N THR A 119 -6.84 -1.96 -2.44
CA THR A 119 -6.41 -3.36 -2.37
C THR A 119 -5.11 -3.43 -1.59
N THR A 120 -4.98 -4.46 -0.77
CA THR A 120 -3.75 -4.72 -0.04
C THR A 120 -3.41 -6.19 -0.12
N HIS A 121 -2.14 -6.48 -0.37
CA HIS A 121 -1.58 -7.83 -0.38
C HIS A 121 -0.33 -7.86 0.47
N THR A 122 -0.16 -8.93 1.24
CA THR A 122 1.03 -9.16 2.05
C THR A 122 1.73 -10.45 1.62
N TYR A 123 3.05 -10.40 1.58
CA TYR A 123 3.91 -11.50 1.12
C TYR A 123 5.07 -11.68 2.09
N PRO A 124 4.88 -12.40 3.20
CA PRO A 124 5.98 -12.78 4.07
C PRO A 124 6.78 -13.92 3.45
N ASP A 125 8.10 -13.82 3.51
CA ASP A 125 9.01 -14.85 3.05
C ASP A 125 10.14 -15.05 4.06
N ALA A 126 10.35 -16.31 4.46
CA ALA A 126 11.46 -16.75 5.29
C ALA A 126 12.12 -18.00 4.69
N SER A 127 11.89 -18.30 3.41
CA SER A 127 12.33 -19.53 2.75
C SER A 127 13.77 -19.47 2.22
N GLY A 128 14.36 -18.27 2.16
CA GLY A 128 15.72 -18.08 1.66
C GLY A 128 16.76 -18.86 2.46
N PRO A 129 17.79 -19.46 1.81
CA PRO A 129 18.81 -20.26 2.52
C PRO A 129 19.68 -19.44 3.46
N ASP A 130 19.78 -18.13 3.22
CA ASP A 130 20.69 -17.24 3.93
C ASP A 130 20.14 -16.76 5.27
N GLY A 131 18.88 -17.07 5.59
CA GLY A 131 18.22 -16.65 6.82
C GLY A 131 17.74 -15.22 6.80
N ILE A 132 17.72 -14.57 5.64
CA ILE A 132 17.05 -13.29 5.48
C ILE A 132 15.54 -13.54 5.35
N CYS A 133 14.80 -12.85 6.18
CA CYS A 133 13.33 -12.85 6.15
C CYS A 133 12.86 -11.52 5.56
N THR A 134 11.85 -11.56 4.72
CA THR A 134 11.34 -10.38 4.05
C THR A 134 9.82 -10.33 4.19
N PHE A 135 9.32 -9.17 4.51
CA PHE A 135 7.89 -8.87 4.49
C PHE A 135 7.60 -7.79 3.45
N ARG A 136 6.93 -8.16 2.38
CA ARG A 136 6.47 -7.23 1.36
C ARG A 136 4.99 -6.95 1.53
N VAL A 137 4.61 -5.69 1.39
CA VAL A 137 3.21 -5.26 1.33
C VAL A 137 2.99 -4.39 0.10
N ASP A 138 1.95 -4.68 -0.65
CA ASP A 138 1.47 -3.86 -1.76
C ASP A 138 0.12 -3.27 -1.40
N ILE A 139 0.01 -1.94 -1.45
CA ILE A 139 -1.23 -1.20 -1.20
C ILE A 139 -1.52 -0.32 -2.42
N ASP A 140 -2.63 -0.60 -3.10
CA ASP A 140 -3.11 0.23 -4.20
C ASP A 140 -4.37 0.97 -3.78
N VAL A 141 -4.33 2.30 -3.89
CA VAL A 141 -5.46 3.19 -3.60
C VAL A 141 -5.86 3.89 -4.90
N ALA A 142 -6.94 3.45 -5.51
CA ALA A 142 -7.50 4.08 -6.70
C ALA A 142 -8.75 4.87 -6.33
N THR A 143 -8.75 6.17 -6.62
CA THR A 143 -9.84 7.09 -6.27
C THR A 143 -10.30 7.87 -7.48
N CYS A 144 -11.55 8.30 -7.43
CA CYS A 144 -12.14 9.23 -8.39
C CYS A 144 -12.52 10.54 -7.67
N GLY A 145 -12.76 11.60 -8.46
CA GLY A 145 -13.28 12.85 -7.93
C GLY A 145 -12.27 13.64 -7.11
N GLU A 146 -12.70 14.15 -5.96
CA GLU A 146 -11.92 15.10 -5.15
C GLU A 146 -10.97 14.44 -4.13
N ILE A 147 -11.08 13.13 -3.94
CA ILE A 147 -10.23 12.40 -2.98
C ILE A 147 -8.76 12.46 -3.43
N ILE A 148 -7.86 12.74 -2.49
CA ILE A 148 -6.41 12.76 -2.69
C ILE A 148 -5.77 11.67 -1.81
N PRO A 149 -5.39 10.52 -2.38
CA PRO A 149 -4.82 9.39 -1.63
C PRO A 149 -3.52 9.72 -0.88
N LEU A 150 -2.72 10.65 -1.40
CA LEU A 150 -1.45 11.07 -0.78
C LEU A 150 -1.58 11.54 0.67
N LYS A 151 -2.76 12.00 1.08
CA LYS A 151 -3.03 12.40 2.47
C LYS A 151 -2.87 11.25 3.49
N ALA A 152 -2.94 10.01 3.05
CA ALA A 152 -2.80 8.85 3.92
C ALA A 152 -1.36 8.36 4.09
N LEU A 153 -0.37 8.95 3.40
CA LEU A 153 1.01 8.46 3.42
C LEU A 153 1.61 8.42 4.82
N GLU A 154 1.43 9.47 5.63
CA GLU A 154 1.92 9.48 7.01
C GLU A 154 1.41 8.28 7.81
N TYR A 155 0.12 8.00 7.71
CA TYR A 155 -0.47 6.87 8.40
C TYR A 155 0.06 5.53 7.88
N MET A 156 0.21 5.39 6.56
CA MET A 156 0.72 4.16 5.95
C MET A 156 2.16 3.87 6.41
N PHE A 157 3.02 4.89 6.47
CA PHE A 157 4.38 4.76 7.02
C PHE A 157 4.41 4.38 8.49
N ASN A 158 3.41 4.79 9.28
CA ASN A 158 3.32 4.47 10.70
C ASN A 158 2.62 3.13 10.98
N ALA A 159 1.86 2.62 10.01
CA ALA A 159 1.15 1.34 10.14
C ALA A 159 2.06 0.13 9.91
N PHE A 160 3.17 0.33 9.18
CA PHE A 160 4.14 -0.70 8.83
C PHE A 160 5.55 -0.27 9.18
N GLU A 161 6.40 -1.24 9.48
CA GLU A 161 7.85 -1.05 9.50
C GLU A 161 8.34 -1.16 8.05
N CYS A 162 9.20 -0.22 7.61
CA CYS A 162 9.56 -0.12 6.20
C CYS A 162 11.05 0.21 6.06
N ASP A 163 11.82 -0.69 5.47
CA ASP A 163 13.21 -0.45 5.11
C ASP A 163 13.37 0.11 3.71
N VAL A 164 12.60 -0.43 2.76
CA VAL A 164 12.56 0.04 1.38
C VAL A 164 11.11 0.33 0.99
N VAL A 165 10.87 1.49 0.37
CA VAL A 165 9.52 1.91 -0.03
C VAL A 165 9.54 2.44 -1.46
N TYR A 166 8.54 2.02 -2.22
CA TYR A 166 8.21 2.54 -3.55
C TYR A 166 6.84 3.18 -3.48
N ILE A 167 6.74 4.38 -4.01
CA ILE A 167 5.48 5.11 -4.09
C ILE A 167 5.31 5.60 -5.50
N ASP A 168 4.28 5.11 -6.19
CA ASP A 168 3.89 5.60 -7.50
C ASP A 168 2.57 6.36 -7.38
N TYR A 169 2.49 7.50 -8.05
CA TYR A 169 1.29 8.31 -8.09
C TYR A 169 0.99 8.78 -9.51
N VAL A 170 -0.22 8.49 -9.96
CA VAL A 170 -0.65 8.82 -11.33
C VAL A 170 -2.02 9.46 -11.30
N VAL A 171 -2.17 10.59 -12.03
CA VAL A 171 -3.47 11.24 -12.22
C VAL A 171 -3.88 11.13 -13.68
N ARG A 172 -5.12 10.71 -13.93
CA ARG A 172 -5.70 10.52 -15.28
C ARG A 172 -7.06 11.16 -15.38
N GLY A 173 -7.50 11.40 -16.62
CA GLY A 173 -8.79 12.02 -16.88
C GLY A 173 -8.76 13.54 -16.77
N TYR A 174 -9.89 14.15 -16.52
CA TYR A 174 -10.01 15.61 -16.34
C TYR A 174 -11.26 15.97 -15.55
N THR A 175 -11.25 17.18 -15.01
CA THR A 175 -12.47 17.82 -14.51
C THR A 175 -12.71 19.15 -15.24
N ARG A 176 -13.90 19.73 -15.12
CA ARG A 176 -14.22 21.04 -15.68
C ARG A 176 -14.41 22.05 -14.57
N LEU A 177 -13.76 23.19 -14.72
CA LEU A 177 -14.04 24.37 -13.93
C LEU A 177 -15.42 24.96 -14.31
N GLU A 178 -15.96 25.86 -13.49
CA GLU A 178 -17.25 26.54 -13.74
C GLU A 178 -17.29 27.26 -15.10
N ASN A 179 -16.17 27.78 -15.55
CA ASN A 179 -16.03 28.41 -16.88
C ASN A 179 -15.92 27.41 -18.04
N GLY A 180 -16.08 26.11 -17.78
CA GLY A 180 -16.01 25.03 -18.77
C GLY A 180 -14.61 24.58 -19.16
N LYS A 181 -13.54 25.23 -18.68
CA LYS A 181 -12.15 24.85 -18.96
C LYS A 181 -11.84 23.48 -18.36
N LYS A 182 -11.19 22.61 -19.14
CA LYS A 182 -10.68 21.32 -18.64
C LYS A 182 -9.41 21.53 -17.86
N ILE A 183 -9.29 20.83 -16.72
CA ILE A 183 -8.03 20.66 -15.99
C ILE A 183 -7.76 19.17 -15.82
N TYR A 184 -6.51 18.78 -15.90
CA TYR A 184 -6.04 17.39 -15.89
C TYR A 184 -5.34 17.02 -14.59
N ASN A 185 -5.23 17.98 -13.69
CA ASN A 185 -4.78 17.80 -12.32
C ASN A 185 -5.46 18.87 -11.45
N ASP A 186 -6.02 18.48 -10.32
CA ASP A 186 -6.73 19.34 -9.38
C ASP A 186 -5.89 19.75 -8.17
N HIS A 187 -4.65 19.28 -8.09
CA HIS A 187 -3.70 19.62 -7.03
C HIS A 187 -2.27 19.66 -7.60
N SER A 188 -1.52 20.64 -7.20
CA SER A 188 -0.15 20.87 -7.67
C SER A 188 0.84 20.58 -6.55
N PHE A 189 1.86 19.79 -6.84
CA PHE A 189 2.97 19.49 -5.94
C PHE A 189 4.23 19.13 -6.75
N ASN A 190 5.40 19.19 -6.11
CA ASN A 190 6.66 18.92 -6.79
C ASN A 190 7.12 17.47 -6.62
N SER A 191 6.92 16.91 -5.43
CA SER A 191 7.35 15.55 -5.08
C SER A 191 6.34 14.90 -4.15
N ILE A 192 6.20 13.57 -4.24
CA ILE A 192 5.45 12.78 -3.27
C ILE A 192 6.00 13.00 -1.85
N GLN A 193 7.29 13.29 -1.72
CA GLN A 193 7.93 13.57 -0.43
C GLN A 193 7.33 14.80 0.28
N ASP A 194 6.64 15.70 -0.43
CA ASP A 194 5.95 16.86 0.16
C ASP A 194 4.78 16.42 1.08
N PHE A 195 4.30 15.18 0.93
CA PHE A 195 3.21 14.58 1.74
C PHE A 195 3.72 13.67 2.86
N ILE A 196 5.03 13.51 3.01
CA ILE A 196 5.64 12.65 4.02
C ILE A 196 6.26 13.52 5.11
N PRO A 197 5.92 13.31 6.40
CA PRO A 197 6.51 14.07 7.49
C PRO A 197 8.04 13.99 7.51
N ARG A 198 8.68 15.09 7.92
CA ARG A 198 10.15 15.16 7.96
C ARG A 198 10.77 14.12 8.88
N GLU A 199 10.09 13.80 9.98
CA GLU A 199 10.50 12.79 10.94
C GLU A 199 10.57 11.40 10.29
N VAL A 200 9.57 11.08 9.46
CA VAL A 200 9.54 9.83 8.68
C VAL A 200 10.65 9.86 7.64
N LEU A 201 10.75 10.91 6.84
CA LEU A 201 11.78 11.05 5.81
C LEU A 201 13.20 10.99 6.38
N SER A 202 13.42 11.44 7.62
CA SER A 202 14.76 11.44 8.24
C SER A 202 15.37 10.05 8.41
N ARG A 203 14.56 9.00 8.44
CA ARG A 203 15.01 7.60 8.52
C ARG A 203 15.62 7.11 7.20
N TYR A 204 15.22 7.70 6.08
CA TYR A 204 15.62 7.27 4.75
C TYR A 204 16.79 8.11 4.24
N VAL A 205 17.94 7.48 4.09
CA VAL A 205 19.17 8.11 3.59
C VAL A 205 19.17 8.15 2.06
N TYR A 206 18.70 7.07 1.43
CA TYR A 206 18.60 6.99 -0.01
C TYR A 206 17.19 7.39 -0.44
N ARG A 207 17.12 8.44 -1.26
CA ARG A 207 15.85 8.99 -1.76
C ARG A 207 16.00 9.31 -3.23
N GLN A 208 15.05 8.86 -4.01
CA GLN A 208 15.04 9.10 -5.45
C GLN A 208 13.62 9.48 -5.89
N ASP A 209 13.52 10.57 -6.65
CA ASP A 209 12.30 10.97 -7.33
C ASP A 209 12.46 10.81 -8.85
N VAL A 210 11.42 10.30 -9.50
CA VAL A 210 11.26 10.33 -10.95
C VAL A 210 9.92 10.98 -11.24
N ASN A 211 9.93 12.26 -11.59
CA ASN A 211 8.72 13.05 -11.75
C ASN A 211 8.53 13.49 -13.21
N LEU A 212 7.47 13.00 -13.83
CA LEU A 212 7.00 13.40 -15.15
C LEU A 212 5.73 14.23 -14.97
N ALA A 213 5.88 15.41 -14.36
CA ALA A 213 4.76 16.24 -13.94
C ALA A 213 3.84 16.67 -15.11
N ASN A 214 4.38 16.83 -16.32
CA ASN A 214 3.58 17.12 -17.52
C ASN A 214 2.68 15.95 -17.94
N ASP A 215 3.03 14.74 -17.52
CA ASP A 215 2.28 13.50 -17.80
C ASP A 215 1.46 13.07 -16.59
N ASN A 216 1.47 13.84 -15.50
CA ASN A 216 0.83 13.54 -14.22
C ASN A 216 1.30 12.21 -13.61
N ILE A 217 2.60 11.93 -13.65
CA ILE A 217 3.25 10.74 -13.13
C ILE A 217 4.36 11.15 -12.16
N TRP A 218 4.33 10.59 -10.97
CA TRP A 218 5.34 10.78 -9.93
C TRP A 218 5.72 9.43 -9.33
N GLN A 219 7.00 9.24 -9.07
CA GLN A 219 7.52 8.10 -8.34
C GLN A 219 8.52 8.59 -7.29
N THR A 220 8.43 8.04 -6.08
CA THR A 220 9.41 8.22 -5.01
C THR A 220 9.89 6.86 -4.53
N LYS A 221 11.20 6.68 -4.41
CA LYS A 221 11.85 5.52 -3.81
C LYS A 221 12.62 5.96 -2.58
N LEU A 222 12.45 5.22 -1.50
CA LEU A 222 13.09 5.50 -0.22
C LEU A 222 13.76 4.22 0.29
N MET A 223 14.96 4.31 0.84
CA MET A 223 15.63 3.22 1.54
C MET A 223 16.34 3.76 2.78
N VAL A 224 16.22 3.05 3.88
CA VAL A 224 16.94 3.38 5.13
C VAL A 224 18.44 3.34 4.93
N GLY A 225 19.17 4.03 5.79
CA GLY A 225 20.62 4.04 5.77
C GLY A 225 21.25 2.77 6.39
N ASN A 226 22.51 2.89 6.73
CA ASN A 226 23.18 1.84 7.49
C ASN A 226 22.64 1.83 8.93
N VAL A 227 21.70 0.94 9.16
CA VAL A 227 21.13 0.64 10.48
C VAL A 227 21.95 -0.46 11.12
N GLY A 228 22.08 -0.46 12.44
CA GLY A 228 22.82 -1.49 13.17
C GLY A 228 22.13 -2.86 13.11
N PRO A 229 22.88 -3.94 13.34
CA PRO A 229 22.33 -5.30 13.27
C PRO A 229 21.22 -5.55 14.28
N GLU A 230 21.22 -4.85 15.40
CA GLU A 230 20.19 -4.95 16.45
C GLU A 230 18.78 -4.68 15.96
N THR A 231 18.64 -3.93 14.87
CA THR A 231 17.34 -3.61 14.25
C THR A 231 16.75 -4.79 13.51
N TYR A 232 17.60 -5.67 13.00
CA TYR A 232 17.18 -6.77 12.12
C TYR A 232 17.16 -8.13 12.81
N LEU A 233 17.75 -8.24 14.01
CA LEU A 233 17.80 -9.50 14.75
C LEU A 233 16.45 -9.84 15.38
N LEU A 234 15.98 -11.05 15.14
CA LEU A 234 14.79 -11.60 15.80
C LEU A 234 15.04 -11.91 17.28
N ASP A 235 16.26 -12.32 17.63
CA ASP A 235 16.70 -12.45 19.02
C ASP A 235 17.88 -11.50 19.28
N PRO A 236 17.76 -10.54 20.21
CA PRO A 236 18.85 -9.64 20.56
C PRO A 236 20.12 -10.34 21.08
N ASN A 237 20.02 -11.58 21.57
CA ASN A 237 21.17 -12.35 22.03
C ASN A 237 22.10 -12.78 20.89
N ASP A 238 21.60 -12.78 19.66
CA ASP A 238 22.37 -13.14 18.47
C ASP A 238 23.35 -12.04 18.01
N ILE A 239 23.44 -10.93 18.74
CA ILE A 239 24.33 -9.81 18.40
C ILE A 239 25.81 -10.21 18.28
N ASN A 240 26.22 -11.31 18.92
CA ASN A 240 27.59 -11.86 18.87
C ASN A 240 27.66 -13.15 18.04
N HIS A 241 26.63 -13.49 17.27
CA HIS A 241 26.63 -14.69 16.44
C HIS A 241 27.71 -14.60 15.34
N PRO A 242 28.53 -15.68 15.15
CA PRO A 242 29.68 -15.64 14.24
C PRO A 242 29.29 -15.32 12.78
N ASP A 243 28.10 -15.67 12.36
CA ASP A 243 27.62 -15.45 10.96
C ASP A 243 26.91 -14.10 10.77
N LEU A 244 26.78 -13.29 11.85
CA LEU A 244 26.00 -12.05 11.78
C LEU A 244 26.54 -11.07 10.74
N ASP A 245 27.84 -10.86 10.68
CA ASP A 245 28.44 -9.93 9.70
C ASP A 245 28.17 -10.36 8.26
N GLN A 246 28.25 -11.66 7.99
CA GLN A 246 27.93 -12.20 6.67
C GLN A 246 26.44 -11.99 6.32
N LYS A 247 25.54 -12.31 7.24
CA LYS A 247 24.09 -12.10 7.05
C LYS A 247 23.74 -10.63 6.86
N MET A 248 24.35 -9.73 7.61
CA MET A 248 24.19 -8.29 7.42
C MET A 248 24.66 -7.81 6.04
N GLN A 249 25.71 -8.40 5.48
CA GLN A 249 26.16 -8.09 4.12
C GLN A 249 25.14 -8.55 3.08
N ILE A 250 24.60 -9.76 3.23
CA ILE A 250 23.56 -10.32 2.35
C ILE A 250 22.30 -9.43 2.43
N LEU A 251 21.80 -9.14 3.62
CA LEU A 251 20.64 -8.29 3.84
C LEU A 251 20.81 -6.92 3.15
N ARG A 252 21.95 -6.27 3.33
CA ARG A 252 22.23 -4.99 2.67
C ARG A 252 22.32 -5.11 1.15
N SER A 253 22.78 -6.25 0.63
CA SER A 253 22.77 -6.52 -0.81
C SER A 253 21.34 -6.63 -1.34
N GLU A 254 20.50 -7.43 -0.68
CA GLU A 254 19.10 -7.60 -1.06
C GLU A 254 18.32 -6.29 -0.99
N MET A 255 18.50 -5.48 0.06
CA MET A 255 17.89 -4.15 0.15
C MET A 255 18.26 -3.27 -1.05
N ARG A 256 19.55 -3.30 -1.47
CA ARG A 256 20.02 -2.54 -2.63
C ARG A 256 19.47 -3.08 -3.94
N GLU A 257 19.39 -4.39 -4.09
CA GLU A 257 18.78 -5.04 -5.26
C GLU A 257 17.32 -4.67 -5.38
N VAL A 258 16.58 -4.72 -4.28
CA VAL A 258 15.19 -4.23 -4.21
C VAL A 258 15.14 -2.76 -4.57
N PHE A 259 16.02 -1.92 -4.07
CA PHE A 259 16.07 -0.49 -4.40
C PHE A 259 16.67 -0.19 -5.80
N HIS A 260 17.17 -1.21 -6.52
CA HIS A 260 17.83 -1.08 -7.83
C HIS A 260 19.06 -0.16 -7.83
N LEU A 261 19.91 -0.35 -6.83
CA LEU A 261 21.23 0.27 -6.71
C LEU A 261 22.35 -0.73 -7.06
N THR A 262 22.20 -1.45 -8.14
CA THR A 262 23.20 -2.38 -8.65
C THR A 262 24.29 -1.67 -9.43
#